data_4051238de0fb52de34b9a13153a2de30
#
_entry.id   4051238de0fb52de34b9a13153a2de30
#
_cell.length_a   1.000
_cell.length_b   1.000
_cell.length_c   1.000
_cell.angle_alpha   90.00
_cell.angle_beta   90.00
_cell.angle_gamma   90.00
#
_symmetry.space_group_name_H-M   'P 1'
#
loop_
_entity.id
_entity.type
_entity.pdbx_description
1 polymer ?
#
loop_
_entity_poly.entity_id
_entity_poly.type
_entity_poly.pdbx_seq_one_letter_code
_entity_poly.pdbx_strand_id
1 'polypeptide(L)'
;MYNIKNSKELAKLINYTNLNNIISEEEMKEFLQKAKELNFKSVIVSPTYVSLAKEILTDTEVEVGSVIGFPLGFEDTETKLAEASSLLEKGVDSLEVVVNLSYLKDRKYKLIGKEIEQLKELMGDKVLKVNIEVKALDDAEKSAVSQVIEKAGADFIKNSTGFVSPCHIYEIVNDINIFQKYAPTTKIELYGGIDSYKIANQVLTAGADLISSNYGYEIVKQYKELRENTQVTPKPITL
;
A
#
# COMPACT_ATOMS: atom_id res chain seq x y z
N MET A 1 6.71 -9.97 17.96
CA MET A 1 5.81 -10.63 16.98
C MET A 1 4.51 -9.84 16.99
N TYR A 2 4.07 -9.36 15.83
CA TYR A 2 2.80 -8.65 15.72
C TYR A 2 1.66 -9.60 16.16
N ASN A 3 0.74 -9.14 17.02
CA ASN A 3 -0.25 -10.02 17.64
C ASN A 3 -1.52 -10.09 16.80
N ILE A 4 -1.48 -10.85 15.70
CA ILE A 4 -2.64 -11.12 14.84
C ILE A 4 -3.43 -12.27 15.46
N LYS A 5 -4.70 -12.03 15.78
CA LYS A 5 -5.57 -13.00 16.48
C LYS A 5 -6.24 -13.98 15.53
N ASN A 6 -6.55 -13.55 14.31
CA ASN A 6 -7.23 -14.37 13.30
C ASN A 6 -6.99 -13.84 11.89
N SER A 7 -7.40 -14.62 10.90
CA SER A 7 -7.23 -14.29 9.48
C SER A 7 -7.98 -13.05 9.03
N LYS A 8 -9.10 -12.71 9.66
CA LYS A 8 -9.86 -11.49 9.36
C LYS A 8 -9.08 -10.24 9.79
N GLU A 9 -8.45 -10.29 10.96
CA GLU A 9 -7.59 -9.20 11.44
C GLU A 9 -6.38 -9.01 10.52
N LEU A 10 -5.74 -10.12 10.06
CA LEU A 10 -4.66 -10.04 9.09
C LEU A 10 -5.13 -9.40 7.79
N ALA A 11 -6.29 -9.77 7.24
CA ALA A 11 -6.82 -9.21 6.02
C ALA A 11 -7.03 -7.68 6.12
N LYS A 12 -7.42 -7.16 7.30
CA LYS A 12 -7.57 -5.71 7.54
C LYS A 12 -6.24 -4.95 7.65
N LEU A 13 -5.10 -5.64 7.63
CA LEU A 13 -3.76 -5.05 7.54
C LEU A 13 -3.18 -5.11 6.12
N ILE A 14 -3.95 -5.61 5.15
CA ILE A 14 -3.49 -5.82 3.77
C ILE A 14 -4.32 -4.96 2.81
N ASN A 15 -3.63 -4.17 2.01
CA ASN A 15 -4.14 -3.58 0.78
C ASN A 15 -3.85 -4.59 -0.35
N TYR A 16 -4.87 -5.33 -0.78
CA TYR A 16 -4.74 -6.32 -1.84
C TYR A 16 -4.57 -5.60 -3.17
N THR A 17 -3.41 -5.74 -3.80
CA THR A 17 -2.96 -4.87 -4.88
C THR A 17 -2.87 -5.62 -6.20
N ASN A 18 -3.46 -5.07 -7.26
CA ASN A 18 -3.22 -5.54 -8.62
C ASN A 18 -3.07 -4.37 -9.59
N LEU A 19 -1.83 -4.08 -9.96
CA LEU A 19 -1.44 -3.03 -10.89
C LEU A 19 -0.79 -3.62 -12.16
N ASN A 20 -1.09 -4.89 -12.47
CA ASN A 20 -0.63 -5.53 -13.69
C ASN A 20 -1.26 -4.83 -14.90
N ASN A 21 -0.44 -4.31 -15.81
CA ASN A 21 -0.87 -3.55 -16.98
C ASN A 21 -1.39 -4.42 -18.15
N ILE A 22 -1.26 -5.74 -18.04
CA ILE A 22 -1.74 -6.70 -19.04
C ILE A 22 -2.85 -7.61 -18.52
N ILE A 23 -3.46 -7.26 -17.38
CA ILE A 23 -4.59 -8.02 -16.81
C ILE A 23 -5.86 -7.81 -17.62
N SER A 24 -6.60 -8.88 -17.87
CA SER A 24 -7.94 -8.82 -18.46
C SER A 24 -9.01 -8.41 -17.45
N GLU A 25 -10.17 -7.96 -17.94
CA GLU A 25 -11.31 -7.62 -17.07
C GLU A 25 -11.80 -8.84 -16.27
N GLU A 26 -11.78 -10.04 -16.87
CA GLU A 26 -12.20 -11.27 -16.19
C GLU A 26 -11.27 -11.62 -15.02
N GLU A 27 -9.95 -11.56 -15.24
CA GLU A 27 -8.96 -11.75 -14.17
C GLU A 27 -9.09 -10.69 -13.06
N MET A 28 -9.43 -9.45 -13.44
CA MET A 28 -9.69 -8.39 -12.44
C MET A 28 -10.97 -8.70 -11.65
N LYS A 29 -12.02 -9.21 -12.26
CA LYS A 29 -13.23 -9.66 -11.56
C LYS A 29 -12.92 -10.77 -10.55
N GLU A 30 -12.14 -11.77 -10.95
CA GLU A 30 -11.69 -12.82 -10.03
C GLU A 30 -10.89 -12.27 -8.85
N PHE A 31 -9.99 -11.32 -9.10
CA PHE A 31 -9.21 -10.63 -8.06
C PHE A 31 -10.15 -9.91 -7.08
N LEU A 32 -11.14 -9.18 -7.57
CA LEU A 32 -12.09 -8.44 -6.74
C LEU A 32 -13.02 -9.38 -5.94
N GLN A 33 -13.41 -10.53 -6.50
CA GLN A 33 -14.17 -11.54 -5.76
C GLN A 33 -13.37 -12.12 -4.59
N LYS A 34 -12.07 -12.40 -4.78
CA LYS A 34 -11.17 -12.82 -3.70
C LYS A 34 -11.03 -11.73 -2.62
N ALA A 35 -11.00 -10.46 -3.04
CA ALA A 35 -10.98 -9.34 -2.11
C ALA A 35 -12.24 -9.26 -1.25
N LYS A 36 -13.40 -9.46 -1.87
CA LYS A 36 -14.70 -9.51 -1.20
C LYS A 36 -14.80 -10.68 -0.21
N GLU A 37 -14.37 -11.88 -0.63
CA GLU A 37 -14.39 -13.11 0.19
C GLU A 37 -13.62 -12.93 1.50
N LEU A 38 -12.42 -12.37 1.45
CA LEU A 38 -11.54 -12.21 2.60
C LEU A 38 -11.74 -10.89 3.35
N ASN A 39 -12.54 -9.99 2.80
CA ASN A 39 -12.83 -8.67 3.38
C ASN A 39 -11.56 -7.89 3.73
N PHE A 40 -10.66 -7.72 2.75
CA PHE A 40 -9.41 -6.97 2.91
C PHE A 40 -9.63 -5.55 3.42
N LYS A 41 -8.55 -4.86 3.87
CA LYS A 41 -8.61 -3.43 4.19
C LYS A 41 -9.03 -2.63 2.96
N SER A 42 -8.34 -2.84 1.86
CA SER A 42 -8.67 -2.22 0.57
C SER A 42 -8.19 -3.08 -0.60
N VAL A 43 -8.65 -2.73 -1.79
CA VAL A 43 -7.99 -3.10 -3.04
C VAL A 43 -7.30 -1.89 -3.64
N ILE A 44 -6.12 -2.10 -4.25
CA ILE A 44 -5.44 -1.08 -5.05
C ILE A 44 -5.42 -1.55 -6.49
N VAL A 45 -6.11 -0.81 -7.37
CA VAL A 45 -6.26 -1.14 -8.78
C VAL A 45 -5.83 0.01 -9.67
N SER A 46 -5.53 -0.28 -10.94
CA SER A 46 -5.23 0.78 -11.91
C SER A 46 -6.45 1.69 -12.15
N PRO A 47 -6.26 2.93 -12.60
CA PRO A 47 -7.33 3.90 -12.88
C PRO A 47 -8.47 3.38 -13.74
N THR A 48 -8.15 2.46 -14.67
CA THR A 48 -9.11 1.82 -15.59
C THR A 48 -10.15 0.99 -14.84
N TYR A 49 -9.76 0.31 -13.77
CA TYR A 49 -10.61 -0.65 -13.06
C TYR A 49 -11.30 -0.10 -11.80
N VAL A 50 -11.15 1.19 -11.50
CA VAL A 50 -11.76 1.79 -10.30
C VAL A 50 -13.30 1.65 -10.32
N SER A 51 -13.96 1.99 -11.43
CA SER A 51 -15.42 1.89 -11.55
C SER A 51 -15.92 0.45 -11.38
N LEU A 52 -15.24 -0.51 -11.99
CA LEU A 52 -15.55 -1.94 -11.84
C LEU A 52 -15.34 -2.40 -10.39
N ALA A 53 -14.27 -1.96 -9.73
CA ALA A 53 -14.01 -2.30 -8.33
C ALA A 53 -15.09 -1.72 -7.40
N LYS A 54 -15.49 -0.46 -7.59
CA LYS A 54 -16.58 0.16 -6.82
C LYS A 54 -17.91 -0.55 -7.02
N GLU A 55 -18.22 -1.02 -8.25
CA GLU A 55 -19.42 -1.80 -8.54
C GLU A 55 -19.42 -3.14 -7.79
N ILE A 56 -18.36 -3.94 -7.95
CA ILE A 56 -18.29 -5.29 -7.35
C ILE A 56 -18.24 -5.26 -5.83
N LEU A 57 -17.61 -4.23 -5.25
CA LEU A 57 -17.39 -4.11 -3.81
C LEU A 57 -18.43 -3.23 -3.09
N THR A 58 -19.48 -2.78 -3.79
CA THR A 58 -20.50 -1.85 -3.24
C THR A 58 -21.05 -2.26 -1.89
N ASP A 59 -21.34 -3.54 -1.66
CA ASP A 59 -21.96 -4.04 -0.42
C ASP A 59 -20.93 -4.59 0.57
N THR A 60 -19.70 -4.08 0.55
CA THR A 60 -18.61 -4.53 1.40
C THR A 60 -17.95 -3.36 2.14
N GLU A 61 -17.13 -3.69 3.15
CA GLU A 61 -16.26 -2.72 3.83
C GLU A 61 -14.89 -2.57 3.14
N VAL A 62 -14.69 -3.20 1.98
CA VAL A 62 -13.41 -3.15 1.25
C VAL A 62 -13.29 -1.81 0.55
N GLU A 63 -12.34 -1.00 0.96
CA GLU A 63 -12.05 0.29 0.33
C GLU A 63 -11.44 0.10 -1.06
N VAL A 64 -11.66 1.05 -1.96
CA VAL A 64 -11.07 1.05 -3.31
C VAL A 64 -10.08 2.20 -3.42
N GLY A 65 -8.82 1.85 -3.63
CA GLY A 65 -7.75 2.80 -3.92
C GLY A 65 -7.21 2.69 -5.34
N SER A 66 -6.51 3.72 -5.78
CA SER A 66 -5.83 3.74 -7.07
C SER A 66 -4.53 4.54 -7.00
N VAL A 67 -3.85 4.67 -8.14
CA VAL A 67 -2.52 5.28 -8.26
C VAL A 67 -2.57 6.51 -9.17
N ILE A 68 -1.70 7.48 -8.91
CA ILE A 68 -1.49 8.69 -9.72
C ILE A 68 0.01 8.95 -9.94
N GLY A 69 0.39 9.45 -11.11
CA GLY A 69 1.80 9.60 -11.49
C GLY A 69 2.57 8.28 -11.46
N PHE A 70 1.93 7.17 -11.78
CA PHE A 70 2.47 5.84 -11.53
C PHE A 70 2.92 5.14 -12.83
N PRO A 71 4.06 4.41 -12.81
CA PRO A 71 4.94 4.13 -11.66
C PRO A 71 6.13 5.09 -11.52
N LEU A 72 6.31 6.07 -12.40
CA LEU A 72 7.57 6.82 -12.54
C LEU A 72 7.57 8.17 -11.81
N GLY A 73 6.42 8.75 -11.54
CA GLY A 73 6.27 10.00 -10.80
C GLY A 73 6.75 11.26 -11.51
N PHE A 74 7.11 11.18 -12.80
CA PHE A 74 7.72 12.31 -13.53
C PHE A 74 6.71 13.31 -14.12
N GLU A 75 5.41 13.02 -14.01
CA GLU A 75 4.35 13.93 -14.40
C GLU A 75 4.43 15.21 -13.56
N ASP A 76 4.04 16.34 -14.16
CA ASP A 76 3.90 17.59 -13.43
C ASP A 76 2.73 17.54 -12.43
N THR A 77 2.75 18.46 -11.48
CA THR A 77 1.73 18.52 -10.42
C THR A 77 0.31 18.72 -10.97
N GLU A 78 0.14 19.50 -12.04
CA GLU A 78 -1.17 19.76 -12.65
C GLU A 78 -1.76 18.47 -13.25
N THR A 79 -0.95 17.67 -13.91
CA THR A 79 -1.34 16.35 -14.44
C THR A 79 -1.76 15.40 -13.32
N LYS A 80 -0.96 15.30 -12.24
CA LYS A 80 -1.30 14.45 -11.09
C LYS A 80 -2.58 14.90 -10.38
N LEU A 81 -2.82 16.23 -10.27
CA LEU A 81 -4.06 16.76 -9.73
C LEU A 81 -5.27 16.42 -10.61
N ALA A 82 -5.11 16.47 -11.94
CA ALA A 82 -6.17 16.08 -12.87
C ALA A 82 -6.49 14.57 -12.78
N GLU A 83 -5.47 13.71 -12.69
CA GLU A 83 -5.65 12.29 -12.43
C GLU A 83 -6.39 12.05 -11.11
N ALA A 84 -5.98 12.72 -10.04
CA ALA A 84 -6.61 12.62 -8.72
C ALA A 84 -8.07 13.04 -8.77
N SER A 85 -8.40 14.18 -9.40
CA SER A 85 -9.77 14.67 -9.56
C SER A 85 -10.65 13.64 -10.28
N SER A 86 -10.17 13.11 -11.41
CA SER A 86 -10.90 12.08 -12.17
C SER A 86 -11.16 10.81 -11.36
N LEU A 87 -10.22 10.38 -10.51
CA LEU A 87 -10.36 9.20 -9.66
C LEU A 87 -11.30 9.46 -8.48
N LEU A 88 -11.28 10.67 -7.91
CA LEU A 88 -12.21 11.07 -6.86
C LEU A 88 -13.66 11.09 -7.37
N GLU A 89 -13.90 11.52 -8.61
CA GLU A 89 -15.23 11.44 -9.26
C GLU A 89 -15.71 9.99 -9.41
N LYS A 90 -14.79 9.03 -9.62
CA LYS A 90 -15.11 7.59 -9.63
C LYS A 90 -15.32 7.00 -8.24
N GLY A 91 -15.13 7.78 -7.18
CA GLY A 91 -15.43 7.40 -5.80
C GLY A 91 -14.34 6.59 -5.10
N VAL A 92 -13.06 6.78 -5.43
CA VAL A 92 -11.95 6.14 -4.69
C VAL A 92 -11.94 6.56 -3.22
N ASP A 93 -11.47 5.68 -2.36
CA ASP A 93 -11.31 5.90 -0.93
C ASP A 93 -9.88 6.31 -0.56
N SER A 94 -8.89 5.95 -1.41
CA SER A 94 -7.49 6.32 -1.24
C SER A 94 -6.79 6.50 -2.58
N LEU A 95 -5.74 7.34 -2.60
CA LEU A 95 -4.84 7.50 -3.74
C LEU A 95 -3.38 7.34 -3.31
N GLU A 96 -2.60 6.70 -4.17
CA GLU A 96 -1.16 6.54 -4.02
C GLU A 96 -0.44 7.38 -5.08
N VAL A 97 0.24 8.46 -4.66
CA VAL A 97 1.06 9.29 -5.55
C VAL A 97 2.51 8.86 -5.52
N VAL A 98 3.15 8.79 -6.68
CA VAL A 98 4.61 8.64 -6.77
C VAL A 98 5.24 10.03 -6.81
N VAL A 99 6.21 10.29 -5.92
CA VAL A 99 6.95 11.57 -5.91
C VAL A 99 7.76 11.74 -7.19
N ASN A 100 7.97 12.99 -7.59
CA ASN A 100 8.88 13.27 -8.70
C ASN A 100 10.33 13.08 -8.23
N LEU A 101 10.94 11.95 -8.63
CA LEU A 101 12.29 11.56 -8.24
C LEU A 101 13.34 12.55 -8.76
N SER A 102 13.13 13.21 -9.92
CA SER A 102 14.03 14.25 -10.41
C SER A 102 14.04 15.47 -9.48
N TYR A 103 12.87 15.89 -8.99
CA TYR A 103 12.81 16.95 -7.97
C TYR A 103 13.51 16.55 -6.68
N LEU A 104 13.40 15.29 -6.29
CA LEU A 104 14.06 14.78 -5.10
C LEU A 104 15.59 14.81 -5.25
N LYS A 105 16.12 14.32 -6.38
CA LYS A 105 17.57 14.36 -6.69
C LYS A 105 18.12 15.79 -6.78
N ASP A 106 17.33 16.73 -7.30
CA ASP A 106 17.64 18.15 -7.33
C ASP A 106 17.42 18.86 -5.98
N ARG A 107 17.00 18.14 -4.92
CA ARG A 107 16.66 18.69 -3.60
C ARG A 107 15.59 19.77 -3.64
N LYS A 108 14.68 19.71 -4.61
CA LYS A 108 13.54 20.61 -4.78
C LYS A 108 12.40 20.23 -3.82
N TYR A 109 12.72 20.01 -2.55
CA TYR A 109 11.78 19.55 -1.51
C TYR A 109 10.53 20.42 -1.36
N LYS A 110 10.66 21.73 -1.61
CA LYS A 110 9.50 22.66 -1.57
C LYS A 110 8.46 22.34 -2.65
N LEU A 111 8.89 21.89 -3.83
CA LEU A 111 7.97 21.51 -4.91
C LEU A 111 7.25 20.21 -4.56
N ILE A 112 7.98 19.22 -4.01
CA ILE A 112 7.40 17.95 -3.54
C ILE A 112 6.36 18.21 -2.44
N GLY A 113 6.71 19.02 -1.44
CA GLY A 113 5.80 19.35 -0.34
C GLY A 113 4.52 20.04 -0.85
N LYS A 114 4.67 21.04 -1.75
CA LYS A 114 3.54 21.75 -2.34
C LYS A 114 2.62 20.80 -3.15
N GLU A 115 3.18 19.87 -3.91
CA GLU A 115 2.40 18.86 -4.64
C GLU A 115 1.56 18.01 -3.68
N ILE A 116 2.18 17.51 -2.60
CA ILE A 116 1.49 16.70 -1.58
C ILE A 116 0.40 17.50 -0.88
N GLU A 117 0.68 18.75 -0.47
CA GLU A 117 -0.30 19.66 0.15
C GLU A 117 -1.51 19.87 -0.75
N GLN A 118 -1.30 20.15 -2.03
CA GLN A 118 -2.39 20.35 -3.00
C GLN A 118 -3.21 19.08 -3.23
N LEU A 119 -2.56 17.93 -3.31
CA LEU A 119 -3.24 16.62 -3.41
C LEU A 119 -4.05 16.35 -2.14
N LYS A 120 -3.49 16.60 -0.96
CA LYS A 120 -4.20 16.38 0.32
C LYS A 120 -5.42 17.32 0.45
N GLU A 121 -5.29 18.58 0.06
CA GLU A 121 -6.39 19.52 0.03
C GLU A 121 -7.51 19.04 -0.92
N LEU A 122 -7.16 18.61 -2.14
CA LEU A 122 -8.12 18.07 -3.11
C LEU A 122 -8.84 16.81 -2.58
N MET A 123 -8.14 15.95 -1.84
CA MET A 123 -8.67 14.69 -1.33
C MET A 123 -9.55 14.85 -0.08
N GLY A 124 -9.43 15.96 0.66
CA GLY A 124 -10.17 16.17 1.91
C GLY A 124 -9.90 15.05 2.93
N ASP A 125 -10.96 14.37 3.37
CA ASP A 125 -10.88 13.30 4.37
C ASP A 125 -10.40 11.94 3.83
N LYS A 126 -10.17 11.83 2.52
CA LYS A 126 -9.70 10.59 1.90
C LYS A 126 -8.21 10.40 2.14
N VAL A 127 -7.78 9.14 2.05
CA VAL A 127 -6.41 8.72 2.38
C VAL A 127 -5.45 9.02 1.23
N LEU A 128 -4.43 9.84 1.48
CA LEU A 128 -3.30 10.08 0.58
C LEU A 128 -2.07 9.30 1.03
N LYS A 129 -1.54 8.46 0.15
CA LYS A 129 -0.32 7.71 0.34
C LYS A 129 0.76 8.23 -0.60
N VAL A 130 1.97 8.45 -0.09
CA VAL A 130 3.09 9.00 -0.88
C VAL A 130 4.17 7.95 -1.04
N ASN A 131 4.38 7.50 -2.27
CA ASN A 131 5.40 6.52 -2.64
C ASN A 131 6.70 7.22 -3.03
N ILE A 132 7.80 6.88 -2.37
CA ILE A 132 9.09 7.54 -2.55
C ILE A 132 10.12 6.71 -3.34
N GLU A 133 9.79 5.47 -3.71
CA GLU A 133 10.70 4.53 -4.43
C GLU A 133 12.09 4.44 -3.79
N VAL A 134 12.16 3.88 -2.59
CA VAL A 134 13.36 3.85 -1.73
C VAL A 134 14.61 3.29 -2.40
N LYS A 135 14.46 2.41 -3.42
CA LYS A 135 15.59 1.84 -4.17
C LYS A 135 16.34 2.86 -5.00
N ALA A 136 15.73 3.99 -5.32
CA ALA A 136 16.35 5.10 -6.03
C ALA A 136 17.08 6.09 -5.09
N LEU A 137 17.00 5.92 -3.76
CA LEU A 137 17.38 6.92 -2.75
C LEU A 137 18.45 6.41 -1.80
N ASP A 138 19.35 7.31 -1.40
CA ASP A 138 20.19 7.11 -0.24
C ASP A 138 19.44 7.45 1.09
N ASP A 139 20.03 7.13 2.24
CA ASP A 139 19.39 7.33 3.54
C ASP A 139 19.19 8.81 3.88
N ALA A 140 20.03 9.72 3.37
CA ALA A 140 19.85 11.16 3.57
C ALA A 140 18.66 11.69 2.75
N GLU A 141 18.50 11.21 1.51
CA GLU A 141 17.35 11.51 0.66
C GLU A 141 16.04 10.97 1.23
N LYS A 142 16.05 9.70 1.71
CA LYS A 142 14.90 9.11 2.42
C LYS A 142 14.50 9.92 3.64
N SER A 143 15.49 10.31 4.45
CA SER A 143 15.27 11.13 5.65
C SER A 143 14.66 12.50 5.32
N ALA A 144 15.18 13.15 4.29
CA ALA A 144 14.72 14.49 3.89
C ALA A 144 13.29 14.43 3.31
N VAL A 145 13.00 13.48 2.41
CA VAL A 145 11.65 13.37 1.82
C VAL A 145 10.62 12.92 2.84
N SER A 146 10.98 12.08 3.83
CA SER A 146 10.09 11.70 4.93
C SER A 146 9.63 12.91 5.74
N GLN A 147 10.54 13.84 6.06
CA GLN A 147 10.19 15.09 6.74
C GLN A 147 9.25 15.99 5.90
N VAL A 148 9.43 15.98 4.58
CA VAL A 148 8.56 16.73 3.67
C VAL A 148 7.15 16.15 3.67
N ILE A 149 7.03 14.83 3.58
CA ILE A 149 5.76 14.08 3.60
C ILE A 149 5.01 14.33 4.90
N GLU A 150 5.71 14.23 6.04
CA GLU A 150 5.17 14.51 7.37
C GLU A 150 4.57 15.92 7.45
N LYS A 151 5.33 16.94 7.02
CA LYS A 151 4.90 18.33 7.06
C LYS A 151 3.73 18.62 6.11
N ALA A 152 3.70 17.97 4.96
CA ALA A 152 2.66 18.16 3.96
C ALA A 152 1.35 17.43 4.31
N GLY A 153 1.32 16.63 5.39
CA GLY A 153 0.12 16.03 5.94
C GLY A 153 -0.39 14.82 5.19
N ALA A 154 0.47 14.08 4.47
CA ALA A 154 0.09 12.79 3.91
C ALA A 154 -0.23 11.78 5.01
N ASP A 155 -1.17 10.87 4.73
CA ASP A 155 -1.60 9.86 5.71
C ASP A 155 -0.61 8.69 5.81
N PHE A 156 0.03 8.35 4.68
CA PHE A 156 1.00 7.25 4.61
C PHE A 156 2.23 7.62 3.79
N ILE A 157 3.39 7.14 4.25
CA ILE A 157 4.60 7.00 3.45
C ILE A 157 4.68 5.55 2.95
N LYS A 158 4.99 5.38 1.65
CA LYS A 158 5.11 4.08 1.00
C LYS A 158 6.49 3.93 0.37
N ASN A 159 7.08 2.75 0.49
CA ASN A 159 8.47 2.52 0.11
C ASN A 159 8.69 2.30 -1.38
N SER A 160 7.77 1.62 -2.09
CA SER A 160 8.04 1.13 -3.45
C SER A 160 6.79 1.07 -4.33
N THR A 161 7.00 1.25 -5.64
CA THR A 161 6.00 0.97 -6.68
C THR A 161 5.93 -0.51 -7.04
N GLY A 162 6.96 -1.29 -6.73
CA GLY A 162 7.13 -2.67 -7.16
C GLY A 162 7.62 -2.83 -8.60
N PHE A 163 7.88 -1.74 -9.33
CA PHE A 163 8.33 -1.77 -10.72
C PHE A 163 9.86 -1.67 -10.87
N VAL A 164 10.58 -1.27 -9.83
CA VAL A 164 12.04 -1.13 -9.89
C VAL A 164 12.75 -2.42 -9.49
N SER A 165 12.70 -2.78 -8.24
CA SER A 165 13.32 -4.01 -7.71
C SER A 165 12.66 -4.41 -6.40
N PRO A 166 12.54 -5.72 -6.11
CA PRO A 166 12.04 -6.15 -4.82
C PRO A 166 12.98 -5.68 -3.70
N CYS A 167 12.40 -5.24 -2.59
CA CYS A 167 13.13 -4.90 -1.39
C CYS A 167 13.44 -6.15 -0.57
N HIS A 168 14.66 -6.27 -0.05
CA HIS A 168 14.98 -7.32 0.91
C HIS A 168 14.52 -6.95 2.32
N ILE A 169 14.16 -7.92 3.13
CA ILE A 169 13.57 -7.68 4.46
C ILE A 169 14.43 -6.80 5.38
N TYR A 170 15.77 -6.94 5.32
CA TYR A 170 16.67 -6.11 6.13
C TYR A 170 16.71 -4.65 5.66
N GLU A 171 16.57 -4.39 4.35
CA GLU A 171 16.46 -3.03 3.80
C GLU A 171 15.14 -2.40 4.25
N ILE A 172 14.05 -3.16 4.20
CA ILE A 172 12.72 -2.74 4.68
C ILE A 172 12.77 -2.31 6.14
N VAL A 173 13.47 -3.05 7.00
CA VAL A 173 13.61 -2.69 8.42
C VAL A 173 14.38 -1.37 8.59
N ASN A 174 15.44 -1.14 7.80
CA ASN A 174 16.15 0.13 7.82
C ASN A 174 15.26 1.29 7.37
N ASP A 175 14.48 1.10 6.30
CA ASP A 175 13.54 2.11 5.80
C ASP A 175 12.48 2.46 6.85
N ILE A 176 11.90 1.46 7.54
CA ILE A 176 10.96 1.68 8.65
C ILE A 176 11.59 2.55 9.74
N ASN A 177 12.82 2.26 10.16
CA ASN A 177 13.51 3.04 11.17
C ASN A 177 13.71 4.51 10.75
N ILE A 178 14.02 4.75 9.46
CA ILE A 178 14.14 6.09 8.91
C ILE A 178 12.77 6.80 8.94
N PHE A 179 11.70 6.14 8.48
CA PHE A 179 10.36 6.72 8.44
C PHE A 179 9.87 7.06 9.84
N GLN A 180 9.97 6.14 10.82
CA GLN A 180 9.59 6.38 12.21
C GLN A 180 10.35 7.55 12.84
N LYS A 181 11.62 7.73 12.47
CA LYS A 181 12.45 8.82 13.00
C LYS A 181 12.11 10.18 12.40
N TYR A 182 11.83 10.25 11.10
CA TYR A 182 11.72 11.50 10.35
C TYR A 182 10.31 11.87 9.93
N ALA A 183 9.36 10.93 10.05
CA ALA A 183 7.93 11.10 9.83
C ALA A 183 7.12 10.37 10.92
N PRO A 184 7.26 10.74 12.21
CA PRO A 184 6.77 9.96 13.35
C PRO A 184 5.24 9.87 13.46
N THR A 185 4.47 10.75 12.81
CA THR A 185 3.00 10.73 12.82
C THR A 185 2.41 10.20 11.51
N THR A 186 3.21 10.13 10.45
CA THR A 186 2.81 9.54 9.18
C THR A 186 2.88 8.02 9.27
N LYS A 187 1.79 7.33 8.92
CA LYS A 187 1.74 5.86 8.92
C LYS A 187 2.62 5.27 7.82
N ILE A 188 3.03 4.03 8.01
CA ILE A 188 3.94 3.33 7.10
C ILE A 188 3.20 2.21 6.38
N GLU A 189 3.19 2.26 5.05
CA GLU A 189 2.73 1.16 4.21
C GLU A 189 3.88 0.62 3.37
N LEU A 190 4.02 -0.71 3.32
CA LEU A 190 5.11 -1.35 2.61
C LEU A 190 4.60 -2.25 1.47
N TYR A 191 5.31 -2.19 0.35
CA TYR A 191 5.07 -2.97 -0.85
C TYR A 191 6.37 -3.52 -1.43
N GLY A 192 6.27 -4.67 -2.12
CA GLY A 192 7.38 -5.31 -2.80
C GLY A 192 8.05 -6.41 -1.99
N GLY A 193 8.10 -7.61 -2.55
CA GLY A 193 8.70 -8.79 -1.92
C GLY A 193 7.90 -9.40 -0.76
N ILE A 194 6.65 -8.97 -0.54
CA ILE A 194 5.78 -9.51 0.51
C ILE A 194 4.85 -10.55 -0.11
N ASP A 195 5.33 -11.79 -0.22
CA ASP A 195 4.68 -12.90 -0.92
C ASP A 195 4.19 -14.04 0.01
N SER A 196 4.46 -13.95 1.30
CA SER A 196 4.16 -14.99 2.27
C SER A 196 3.76 -14.41 3.63
N TYR A 197 2.98 -15.18 4.40
CA TYR A 197 2.64 -14.81 5.78
C TYR A 197 3.88 -14.58 6.65
N LYS A 198 4.94 -15.36 6.45
CA LYS A 198 6.20 -15.19 7.19
C LYS A 198 6.77 -13.78 7.00
N ILE A 199 6.90 -13.32 5.76
CA ILE A 199 7.43 -11.99 5.43
C ILE A 199 6.45 -10.90 5.89
N ALA A 200 5.15 -11.07 5.63
CA ALA A 200 4.11 -10.14 6.08
C ALA A 200 4.19 -9.90 7.61
N ASN A 201 4.29 -10.98 8.40
CA ASN A 201 4.41 -10.90 9.85
C ASN A 201 5.74 -10.24 10.30
N GLN A 202 6.84 -10.45 9.59
CA GLN A 202 8.11 -9.80 9.89
C GLN A 202 8.03 -8.28 9.66
N VAL A 203 7.45 -7.85 8.55
CA VAL A 203 7.28 -6.45 8.16
C VAL A 203 6.35 -5.71 9.13
N LEU A 204 5.21 -6.30 9.47
CA LEU A 204 4.29 -5.76 10.48
C LEU A 204 4.93 -5.69 11.87
N THR A 205 5.71 -6.72 12.26
CA THR A 205 6.42 -6.73 13.55
C THR A 205 7.52 -5.67 13.59
N ALA A 206 8.12 -5.33 12.45
CA ALA A 206 9.13 -4.28 12.36
C ALA A 206 8.54 -2.86 12.48
N GLY A 207 7.22 -2.70 12.33
CA GLY A 207 6.54 -1.43 12.56
C GLY A 207 5.80 -0.83 11.36
N ALA A 208 5.53 -1.62 10.32
CA ALA A 208 4.60 -1.21 9.29
C ALA A 208 3.16 -1.21 9.83
N ASP A 209 2.37 -0.21 9.48
CA ASP A 209 0.95 -0.11 9.81
C ASP A 209 0.09 -0.94 8.85
N LEU A 210 0.46 -0.94 7.58
CA LEU A 210 -0.20 -1.71 6.51
C LEU A 210 0.85 -2.33 5.58
N ILE A 211 0.43 -3.37 4.89
CA ILE A 211 1.17 -3.94 3.76
C ILE A 211 0.31 -3.91 2.49
N SER A 212 0.95 -3.66 1.37
CA SER A 212 0.39 -3.89 0.04
C SER A 212 1.00 -5.15 -0.56
N SER A 213 0.19 -6.01 -1.14
CA SER A 213 0.69 -7.22 -1.79
C SER A 213 -0.26 -7.74 -2.87
N ASN A 214 0.33 -8.23 -3.96
CA ASN A 214 -0.39 -8.99 -4.98
C ASN A 214 -0.76 -10.40 -4.47
N TYR A 215 -0.05 -10.89 -3.43
CA TYR A 215 -0.23 -12.19 -2.82
C TYR A 215 -1.09 -12.15 -1.54
N GLY A 216 -1.89 -11.09 -1.38
CA GLY A 216 -2.72 -10.91 -0.18
C GLY A 216 -3.60 -12.12 0.13
N TYR A 217 -4.21 -12.71 -0.90
CA TYR A 217 -5.06 -13.90 -0.77
C TYR A 217 -4.27 -15.11 -0.24
N GLU A 218 -3.11 -15.37 -0.82
CA GLU A 218 -2.20 -16.45 -0.45
C GLU A 218 -1.64 -16.26 0.97
N ILE A 219 -1.31 -15.03 1.35
CA ILE A 219 -0.82 -14.67 2.69
C ILE A 219 -1.87 -15.01 3.76
N VAL A 220 -3.13 -14.62 3.54
CA VAL A 220 -4.22 -14.93 4.47
C VAL A 220 -4.52 -16.43 4.52
N LYS A 221 -4.46 -17.11 3.38
CA LYS A 221 -4.64 -18.56 3.30
C LYS A 221 -3.54 -19.31 4.08
N GLN A 222 -2.28 -18.94 3.91
CA GLN A 222 -1.15 -19.50 4.68
C GLN A 222 -1.32 -19.27 6.19
N TYR A 223 -1.82 -18.10 6.60
CA TYR A 223 -2.12 -17.85 8.00
C TYR A 223 -3.16 -18.84 8.55
N LYS A 224 -4.28 -19.04 7.82
CA LYS A 224 -5.32 -20.01 8.21
C LYS A 224 -4.75 -21.42 8.37
N GLU A 225 -3.94 -21.86 7.43
CA GLU A 225 -3.30 -23.19 7.47
C GLU A 225 -2.35 -23.34 8.66
N LEU A 226 -1.53 -22.34 8.94
CA LEU A 226 -0.49 -22.39 9.97
C LEU A 226 -0.99 -22.12 11.39
N ARG A 227 -2.07 -21.37 11.57
CA ARG A 227 -2.49 -20.86 12.88
C ARG A 227 -3.91 -21.25 13.28
N GLU A 228 -4.82 -21.38 12.33
CA GLU A 228 -6.22 -21.69 12.62
C GLU A 228 -6.47 -23.21 12.50
N ASN A 229 -5.92 -23.89 11.46
CA ASN A 229 -6.13 -25.32 11.25
C ASN A 229 -5.25 -26.23 12.13
N THR A 230 -4.15 -25.72 12.70
CA THR A 230 -3.30 -26.48 13.65
C THR A 230 -3.90 -26.60 15.05
N GLN A 231 -5.03 -25.97 15.34
CA GLN A 231 -5.77 -26.15 16.60
C GLN A 231 -6.72 -27.36 16.59
N VAL A 232 -6.65 -28.23 15.58
CA VAL A 232 -7.38 -29.52 15.64
C VAL A 232 -6.71 -30.38 16.70
N THR A 233 -7.39 -30.51 17.85
CA THR A 233 -7.09 -31.36 18.98
C THR A 233 -6.58 -32.73 18.55
N PRO A 234 -5.50 -33.29 19.19
CA PRO A 234 -5.15 -34.69 19.01
C PRO A 234 -6.37 -35.55 19.41
N LYS A 235 -6.83 -36.41 18.50
CA LYS A 235 -7.82 -37.43 18.85
C LYS A 235 -7.26 -38.24 20.04
N PRO A 236 -8.05 -38.44 21.10
CA PRO A 236 -7.58 -39.33 22.18
C PRO A 236 -7.27 -40.69 21.58
N ILE A 237 -6.06 -41.18 21.83
CA ILE A 237 -5.67 -42.56 21.52
C ILE A 237 -6.48 -43.41 22.49
N THR A 238 -7.51 -44.07 21.98
CA THR A 238 -8.21 -45.15 22.71
C THR A 238 -7.27 -46.34 22.71
N LEU A 239 -6.73 -46.65 23.88
CA LEU A 239 -6.01 -47.92 24.19
C LEU A 239 -7.02 -49.06 24.22
#